data_19acea9e69921a8cb854f2209ad2bec5
#
_entry.id   19acea9e69921a8cb854f2209ad2bec5
#
_cell.length_a   1.000
_cell.length_b   1.000
_cell.length_c   1.000
_cell.angle_alpha   90.00
_cell.angle_beta   90.00
_cell.angle_gamma   90.00
#
_symmetry.space_group_name_H-M   'P 1'
#
loop_
_entity.id
_entity.type
_entity.pdbx_description
1 polymer ?
#
loop_
_entity_poly.entity_id
_entity_poly.type
_entity_poly.pdbx_seq_one_letter_code
_entity_poly.pdbx_strand_id
1 'polypeptide(L)'
;MADKTNVEEQGKNKIFDDAFATMVEEYPEILIPAINEVFHTSYSENQKVSLYRDEHHEKDGKIITDIYAGIEDSLYHVECQSREDEEMEIRMLRYDFAIAWKNAIWEDGYCEVNFPKSCVLYLRSRKKTPDALKVKLVLQDGQTIFYKSPIIKVKEYGKDEIFQKNLMLFLPFYIMRYEEEIQKQNKAELDKMYREVDQILGELDQCRAQAKRKGVYITVNELFREVSNYMVKGKQECKKRMDKIMGGHVLELESIKILRQGREEGRAEGREEGRTEGRTEGAAKQLLSNISGIMSKLNLSLEEACDVIGVTVEQYEAAKKLAETIKDDTEV
;
A
#
# COMPACT_ATOMS: atom_id res chain seq x y z
N MET A 1 8.23 18.33 -23.57
CA MET A 1 9.25 17.32 -23.21
C MET A 1 9.12 16.82 -21.76
N ALA A 2 8.37 17.49 -20.89
CA ALA A 2 8.16 17.08 -19.49
C ALA A 2 7.22 15.87 -19.31
N ASP A 3 6.37 15.57 -20.30
CA ASP A 3 5.31 14.55 -20.16
C ASP A 3 5.78 13.10 -20.37
N LYS A 4 6.84 12.88 -21.16
CA LYS A 4 7.37 11.53 -21.40
C LYS A 4 8.23 10.98 -20.28
N THR A 5 8.93 11.84 -19.54
CA THR A 5 9.74 11.45 -18.38
C THR A 5 8.87 11.03 -17.20
N ASN A 6 7.71 11.63 -17.00
CA ASN A 6 6.78 11.29 -15.92
C ASN A 6 6.11 9.92 -16.12
N VAL A 7 5.76 9.55 -17.35
CA VAL A 7 5.15 8.25 -17.68
C VAL A 7 6.15 7.10 -17.55
N GLU A 8 7.43 7.32 -17.94
CA GLU A 8 8.49 6.31 -17.76
C GLU A 8 8.90 6.15 -16.29
N GLU A 9 8.83 7.20 -15.46
CA GLU A 9 9.13 7.12 -14.04
C GLU A 9 7.99 6.46 -13.23
N GLN A 10 6.74 6.70 -13.57
CA GLN A 10 5.59 6.01 -12.97
C GLN A 10 5.62 4.51 -13.26
N GLY A 11 6.04 4.09 -14.47
CA GLY A 11 6.22 2.67 -14.80
C GLY A 11 7.39 2.00 -14.06
N LYS A 12 8.39 2.77 -13.59
CA LYS A 12 9.58 2.23 -12.89
C LYS A 12 9.35 1.91 -11.41
N ASN A 13 8.37 2.55 -10.76
CA ASN A 13 8.09 2.31 -9.34
C ASN A 13 7.06 1.20 -9.13
N LYS A 14 6.24 0.91 -10.13
CA LYS A 14 5.13 -0.05 -10.03
C LYS A 14 5.54 -1.43 -9.50
N ILE A 15 6.72 -1.94 -9.87
CA ILE A 15 7.19 -3.25 -9.38
C ILE A 15 7.39 -3.29 -7.86
N PHE A 16 7.81 -2.18 -7.25
CA PHE A 16 8.04 -2.10 -5.81
C PHE A 16 6.72 -1.99 -5.06
N ASP A 17 5.79 -1.17 -5.58
CA ASP A 17 4.46 -1.01 -5.04
C ASP A 17 3.67 -2.32 -5.15
N ASP A 18 3.73 -3.00 -6.31
CA ASP A 18 3.12 -4.31 -6.54
C ASP A 18 3.71 -5.39 -5.61
N ALA A 19 5.03 -5.41 -5.40
CA ALA A 19 5.69 -6.36 -4.51
C ALA A 19 5.27 -6.14 -3.04
N PHE A 20 5.21 -4.88 -2.59
CA PHE A 20 4.76 -4.54 -1.25
C PHE A 20 3.30 -4.93 -1.03
N ALA A 21 2.41 -4.51 -1.92
CA ALA A 21 0.99 -4.83 -1.86
C ALA A 21 0.73 -6.34 -1.87
N THR A 22 1.43 -7.09 -2.76
CA THR A 22 1.27 -8.56 -2.86
C THR A 22 1.61 -9.25 -1.53
N MET A 23 2.73 -8.89 -0.89
CA MET A 23 3.10 -9.50 0.39
C MET A 23 2.07 -9.26 1.48
N VAL A 24 1.59 -8.03 1.59
CA VAL A 24 0.67 -7.65 2.67
C VAL A 24 -0.74 -8.20 2.42
N GLU A 25 -1.20 -8.20 1.18
CA GLU A 25 -2.52 -8.73 0.85
C GLU A 25 -2.58 -10.27 0.98
N GLU A 26 -1.50 -10.98 0.66
CA GLU A 26 -1.45 -12.44 0.82
C GLU A 26 -1.19 -12.88 2.25
N TYR A 27 -0.37 -12.12 2.98
CA TYR A 27 0.08 -12.44 4.34
C TYR A 27 0.07 -11.19 5.22
N PRO A 28 -1.10 -10.69 5.64
CA PRO A 28 -1.19 -9.47 6.44
C PRO A 28 -0.31 -9.46 7.69
N GLU A 29 -0.09 -10.62 8.30
CA GLU A 29 0.76 -10.80 9.47
C GLU A 29 2.24 -10.48 9.22
N ILE A 30 2.68 -10.35 7.95
CA ILE A 30 4.05 -9.93 7.60
C ILE A 30 4.35 -8.49 8.05
N LEU A 31 3.31 -7.70 8.31
CA LEU A 31 3.42 -6.36 8.88
C LEU A 31 3.84 -6.35 10.35
N ILE A 32 3.51 -7.41 11.12
CA ILE A 32 3.68 -7.44 12.58
C ILE A 32 5.11 -7.16 13.02
N PRO A 33 6.14 -7.82 12.47
CA PRO A 33 7.51 -7.54 12.87
C PRO A 33 7.95 -6.09 12.61
N ALA A 34 7.52 -5.52 11.46
CA ALA A 34 7.83 -4.12 11.13
C ALA A 34 7.09 -3.14 12.07
N ILE A 35 5.83 -3.42 12.41
CA ILE A 35 5.04 -2.63 13.37
C ILE A 35 5.68 -2.71 14.77
N ASN A 36 6.08 -3.91 15.22
CA ASN A 36 6.76 -4.08 16.49
C ASN A 36 8.06 -3.29 16.55
N GLU A 37 8.84 -3.30 15.47
CA GLU A 37 10.11 -2.58 15.38
C GLU A 37 9.92 -1.06 15.49
N VAL A 38 8.94 -0.52 14.76
CA VAL A 38 8.75 0.94 14.64
C VAL A 38 8.02 1.55 15.83
N PHE A 39 7.00 0.86 16.32
CA PHE A 39 6.13 1.39 17.38
C PHE A 39 6.45 0.82 18.75
N HIS A 40 7.52 -0.01 18.85
CA HIS A 40 7.96 -0.68 20.07
C HIS A 40 6.82 -1.47 20.73
N THR A 41 6.02 -2.14 19.90
CA THR A 41 4.98 -3.06 20.34
C THR A 41 5.52 -4.49 20.44
N SER A 42 4.73 -5.42 20.97
CA SER A 42 5.11 -6.82 21.16
C SER A 42 4.02 -7.79 20.72
N TYR A 43 3.39 -7.49 19.59
CA TYR A 43 2.39 -8.39 19.02
C TYR A 43 3.02 -9.73 18.65
N SER A 44 2.27 -10.80 18.91
CA SER A 44 2.64 -12.14 18.44
C SER A 44 2.56 -12.21 16.91
N GLU A 45 3.49 -12.91 16.28
CA GLU A 45 3.48 -13.14 14.81
C GLU A 45 2.20 -13.84 14.30
N ASN A 46 1.44 -14.47 15.19
CA ASN A 46 0.16 -15.10 14.86
C ASN A 46 -1.04 -14.20 15.16
N GLN A 47 -0.81 -12.96 15.58
CA GLN A 47 -1.89 -12.01 15.82
C GLN A 47 -2.67 -11.75 14.54
N LYS A 48 -4.00 -11.68 14.67
CA LYS A 48 -4.86 -11.36 13.51
C LYS A 48 -4.61 -9.91 13.09
N VAL A 49 -4.33 -9.72 11.81
CA VAL A 49 -4.27 -8.42 11.16
C VAL A 49 -5.48 -8.30 10.25
N SER A 50 -6.26 -7.24 10.41
CA SER A 50 -7.39 -6.92 9.55
C SER A 50 -6.97 -5.80 8.60
N LEU A 51 -6.98 -6.08 7.29
CA LEU A 51 -6.72 -5.04 6.28
C LEU A 51 -8.02 -4.32 5.96
N TYR A 52 -7.94 -3.00 5.91
CA TYR A 52 -9.03 -2.15 5.45
C TYR A 52 -8.66 -1.55 4.11
N ARG A 53 -9.60 -1.52 3.17
CA ARG A 53 -9.44 -0.80 1.91
C ARG A 53 -10.01 0.59 2.10
N ASP A 54 -9.18 1.59 1.88
CA ASP A 54 -9.60 2.98 1.98
C ASP A 54 -9.44 3.68 0.63
N GLU A 55 -10.57 3.82 -0.07
CA GLU A 55 -10.68 4.61 -1.28
C GLU A 55 -11.39 5.92 -0.95
N HIS A 56 -10.62 6.99 -0.73
CA HIS A 56 -11.18 8.31 -0.61
C HIS A 56 -11.28 8.97 -1.99
N HIS A 57 -12.50 9.32 -2.40
CA HIS A 57 -12.74 10.15 -3.57
C HIS A 57 -12.73 11.62 -3.14
N GLU A 58 -11.61 12.30 -3.33
CA GLU A 58 -11.58 13.76 -3.29
C GLU A 58 -11.97 14.34 -4.65
N LYS A 59 -12.37 15.64 -4.66
CA LYS A 59 -12.68 16.37 -5.91
C LYS A 59 -11.53 16.39 -6.91
N ASP A 60 -10.30 16.22 -6.41
CA ASP A 60 -9.06 16.27 -7.18
C ASP A 60 -8.47 14.88 -7.50
N GLY A 61 -9.17 13.78 -7.16
CA GLY A 61 -8.74 12.42 -7.45
C GLY A 61 -8.96 11.43 -6.30
N LYS A 62 -8.71 10.15 -6.58
CA LYS A 62 -8.82 9.04 -5.63
C LYS A 62 -7.59 9.04 -4.74
N ILE A 63 -7.77 9.18 -3.43
CA ILE A 63 -6.72 8.90 -2.45
C ILE A 63 -6.70 7.39 -2.22
N ILE A 64 -5.56 6.77 -2.49
CA ILE A 64 -5.30 5.36 -2.17
C ILE A 64 -4.16 5.35 -1.18
N THR A 65 -4.40 4.87 0.03
CA THR A 65 -3.35 4.57 1.00
C THR A 65 -2.74 3.21 0.67
N ASP A 66 -1.42 3.05 0.87
CA ASP A 66 -0.80 1.76 0.58
C ASP A 66 -1.37 0.67 1.49
N ILE A 67 -1.29 0.83 2.81
CA ILE A 67 -1.82 -0.15 3.77
C ILE A 67 -2.49 0.57 4.95
N TYR A 68 -3.75 0.21 5.18
CA TYR A 68 -4.50 0.56 6.39
C TYR A 68 -4.92 -0.74 7.08
N ALA A 69 -4.47 -0.95 8.31
CA ALA A 69 -4.63 -2.21 9.03
C ALA A 69 -5.03 -2.02 10.49
N GLY A 70 -5.83 -2.95 11.02
CA GLY A 70 -6.15 -3.07 12.43
C GLY A 70 -5.45 -4.27 13.09
N ILE A 71 -4.88 -4.06 14.27
CA ILE A 71 -4.34 -5.10 15.13
C ILE A 71 -4.87 -4.82 16.54
N GLU A 72 -5.71 -5.73 17.07
CA GLU A 72 -6.47 -5.48 18.29
C GLU A 72 -7.27 -4.16 18.20
N ASP A 73 -7.12 -3.28 19.18
CA ASP A 73 -7.80 -1.97 19.21
C ASP A 73 -6.97 -0.85 18.57
N SER A 74 -5.87 -1.17 17.91
CA SER A 74 -4.98 -0.17 17.28
C SER A 74 -5.10 -0.17 15.78
N LEU A 75 -5.14 1.04 15.20
CA LEU A 75 -5.12 1.26 13.76
C LEU A 75 -3.71 1.66 13.31
N TYR A 76 -3.27 1.11 12.18
CA TYR A 76 -1.97 1.33 11.59
C TYR A 76 -2.11 1.78 10.14
N HIS A 77 -1.33 2.78 9.76
CA HIS A 77 -1.19 3.21 8.38
C HIS A 77 0.28 3.11 7.98
N VAL A 78 0.57 2.33 6.95
CA VAL A 78 1.93 2.07 6.47
C VAL A 78 2.01 2.43 4.99
N GLU A 79 2.79 3.45 4.68
CA GLU A 79 3.09 3.87 3.32
C GLU A 79 4.45 3.32 2.89
N CYS A 80 4.53 2.76 1.67
CA CYS A 80 5.77 2.31 1.07
C CYS A 80 6.18 3.21 -0.08
N GLN A 81 7.32 3.87 0.04
CA GLN A 81 7.79 4.82 -0.95
C GLN A 81 9.14 4.38 -1.53
N SER A 82 9.20 4.25 -2.85
CA SER A 82 10.43 3.89 -3.54
C SER A 82 11.50 4.98 -3.50
N ARG A 83 11.10 6.25 -3.30
CA ARG A 83 11.96 7.44 -3.18
C ARG A 83 11.38 8.42 -2.17
N GLU A 84 12.23 9.34 -1.70
CA GLU A 84 11.78 10.50 -0.91
C GLU A 84 10.87 11.39 -1.77
N ASP A 85 9.75 11.81 -1.17
CA ASP A 85 8.76 12.72 -1.73
C ASP A 85 8.74 13.99 -0.87
N GLU A 86 8.86 15.16 -1.49
CA GLU A 86 8.92 16.45 -0.79
C GLU A 86 7.59 16.86 -0.15
N GLU A 87 6.48 16.24 -0.55
CA GLU A 87 5.14 16.50 0.00
C GLU A 87 4.66 15.40 0.97
N MET A 88 5.53 14.44 1.29
CA MET A 88 5.15 13.25 2.06
C MET A 88 4.60 13.59 3.45
N GLU A 89 5.12 14.65 4.10
CA GLU A 89 4.64 15.12 5.39
C GLU A 89 3.16 15.50 5.35
N ILE A 90 2.75 16.23 4.33
CA ILE A 90 1.37 16.69 4.16
C ILE A 90 0.48 15.54 3.69
N ARG A 91 0.98 14.68 2.81
CA ARG A 91 0.24 13.48 2.36
C ARG A 91 -0.10 12.58 3.53
N MET A 92 0.87 12.24 4.37
CA MET A 92 0.65 11.41 5.56
C MET A 92 -0.37 12.02 6.51
N LEU A 93 -0.26 13.31 6.80
CA LEU A 93 -1.23 14.01 7.65
C LEU A 93 -2.66 13.95 7.07
N ARG A 94 -2.81 14.16 5.75
CA ARG A 94 -4.11 14.09 5.07
C ARG A 94 -4.71 12.70 5.12
N TYR A 95 -3.91 11.68 4.85
CA TYR A 95 -4.34 10.28 4.87
C TYR A 95 -4.76 9.86 6.28
N ASP A 96 -3.95 10.16 7.28
CA ASP A 96 -4.25 9.85 8.67
C ASP A 96 -5.51 10.57 9.16
N PHE A 97 -5.70 11.82 8.75
CA PHE A 97 -6.93 12.55 9.07
C PHE A 97 -8.15 11.91 8.40
N ALA A 98 -8.04 11.49 7.15
CA ALA A 98 -9.12 10.82 6.43
C ALA A 98 -9.50 9.48 7.12
N ILE A 99 -8.50 8.69 7.54
CA ILE A 99 -8.71 7.47 8.32
C ILE A 99 -9.38 7.78 9.66
N ALA A 100 -8.87 8.79 10.39
CA ALA A 100 -9.40 9.20 11.68
C ALA A 100 -10.85 9.69 11.58
N TRP A 101 -11.16 10.45 10.53
CA TRP A 101 -12.49 10.95 10.25
C TRP A 101 -13.55 9.86 10.05
N LYS A 102 -13.20 8.77 9.36
CA LYS A 102 -14.11 7.63 9.18
C LYS A 102 -14.50 6.95 10.50
N ASN A 103 -13.59 6.97 11.45
CA ASN A 103 -13.76 6.36 12.77
C ASN A 103 -14.11 7.40 13.84
N ALA A 104 -14.60 8.58 13.42
CA ALA A 104 -14.92 9.67 14.32
C ALA A 104 -16.06 9.32 15.26
N ILE A 105 -15.90 9.64 16.55
CA ILE A 105 -16.90 9.46 17.59
C ILE A 105 -17.59 10.81 17.81
N TRP A 106 -18.90 10.84 17.67
CA TRP A 106 -19.70 12.03 17.85
C TRP A 106 -20.35 12.00 19.22
N GLU A 107 -20.07 13.01 20.04
CA GLU A 107 -20.64 13.22 21.35
C GLU A 107 -21.29 14.61 21.43
N ASP A 108 -22.05 14.87 22.51
CA ASP A 108 -22.69 16.17 22.70
C ASP A 108 -21.63 17.28 22.87
N GLY A 109 -21.50 18.10 21.85
CA GLY A 109 -20.66 19.29 21.85
C GLY A 109 -19.27 19.13 21.20
N TYR A 110 -18.84 17.92 20.83
CA TYR A 110 -17.58 17.72 20.11
C TYR A 110 -17.58 16.44 19.27
N CYS A 111 -16.61 16.38 18.36
CA CYS A 111 -16.29 15.20 17.58
C CYS A 111 -14.86 14.76 17.91
N GLU A 112 -14.69 13.53 18.36
CA GLU A 112 -13.38 12.94 18.60
C GLU A 112 -12.88 12.21 17.37
N VAL A 113 -11.64 12.50 16.97
CA VAL A 113 -10.95 11.85 15.84
C VAL A 113 -9.65 11.22 16.33
N ASN A 114 -9.54 9.91 16.20
CA ASN A 114 -8.38 9.15 16.65
C ASN A 114 -7.47 8.79 15.47
N PHE A 115 -6.29 9.42 15.40
CA PHE A 115 -5.30 9.19 14.34
C PHE A 115 -4.72 7.77 14.43
N PRO A 116 -4.49 7.10 13.29
CA PRO A 116 -3.77 5.83 13.27
C PRO A 116 -2.32 6.02 13.69
N LYS A 117 -1.67 4.94 14.09
CA LYS A 117 -0.21 4.87 14.22
C LYS A 117 0.38 4.71 12.82
N SER A 118 1.08 5.71 12.31
CA SER A 118 1.50 5.78 10.92
C SER A 118 3.00 5.79 10.76
N CYS A 119 3.51 5.12 9.74
CA CYS A 119 4.90 5.17 9.35
C CYS A 119 5.09 5.10 7.84
N VAL A 120 6.25 5.56 7.38
CA VAL A 120 6.65 5.49 5.97
C VAL A 120 7.87 4.58 5.82
N LEU A 121 7.79 3.60 4.91
CA LEU A 121 8.92 2.80 4.47
C LEU A 121 9.58 3.49 3.28
N TYR A 122 10.79 3.99 3.44
CA TYR A 122 11.62 4.40 2.32
C TYR A 122 12.53 3.27 1.87
N LEU A 123 12.29 2.78 0.65
CA LEU A 123 13.13 1.76 0.02
C LEU A 123 14.50 2.33 -0.39
N ARG A 124 14.52 3.62 -0.78
CA ARG A 124 15.74 4.40 -1.03
C ARG A 124 15.80 5.56 -0.04
N SER A 125 16.80 5.55 0.79
CA SER A 125 17.08 6.64 1.73
C SER A 125 18.47 7.22 1.49
N ARG A 126 18.65 8.50 1.83
CA ARG A 126 19.93 9.21 1.79
C ARG A 126 20.45 9.40 3.21
N LYS A 127 21.73 9.78 3.35
CA LYS A 127 22.32 10.09 4.68
C LYS A 127 21.59 11.22 5.42
N LYS A 128 20.88 12.09 4.71
CA LYS A 128 20.14 13.23 5.25
C LYS A 128 18.65 12.93 5.47
N THR A 129 18.16 11.75 5.06
CA THR A 129 16.77 11.36 5.31
C THR A 129 16.50 11.39 6.81
N PRO A 130 15.49 12.14 7.29
CA PRO A 130 15.18 12.23 8.70
C PRO A 130 14.67 10.89 9.24
N ASP A 131 14.60 10.75 10.56
CA ASP A 131 14.03 9.54 11.21
C ASP A 131 12.51 9.63 11.36
N ALA A 132 11.92 10.77 11.09
CA ALA A 132 10.48 10.97 11.08
C ALA A 132 10.08 12.19 10.24
N LEU A 133 8.92 12.08 9.61
CA LEU A 133 8.18 13.21 9.05
C LEU A 133 7.63 14.07 10.19
N LYS A 134 7.60 15.39 10.03
CA LYS A 134 7.10 16.30 11.06
C LYS A 134 6.31 17.44 10.43
N VAL A 135 5.08 17.63 10.88
CA VAL A 135 4.24 18.78 10.53
C VAL A 135 3.94 19.57 11.80
N LYS A 136 4.19 20.87 11.76
CA LYS A 136 3.79 21.81 12.81
C LYS A 136 2.47 22.45 12.41
N LEU A 137 1.41 22.13 13.14
CA LEU A 137 0.11 22.77 13.00
C LEU A 137 0.02 23.94 13.97
N VAL A 138 -0.27 25.12 13.45
CA VAL A 138 -0.51 26.33 14.25
C VAL A 138 -1.98 26.66 14.14
N LEU A 139 -2.72 26.56 15.26
CA LEU A 139 -4.15 26.80 15.31
C LEU A 139 -4.42 28.32 15.41
N GLN A 140 -5.67 28.71 15.13
CA GLN A 140 -6.08 30.11 15.10
C GLN A 140 -5.90 30.83 16.45
N ASP A 141 -6.03 30.11 17.55
CA ASP A 141 -5.85 30.61 18.92
C ASP A 141 -4.37 30.65 19.37
N GLY A 142 -3.42 30.29 18.46
CA GLY A 142 -2.00 30.22 18.72
C GLY A 142 -1.50 28.91 19.31
N GLN A 143 -2.37 27.96 19.61
CA GLN A 143 -1.96 26.61 20.02
C GLN A 143 -1.16 25.94 18.92
N THR A 144 -0.20 25.09 19.31
CA THR A 144 0.66 24.38 18.38
C THR A 144 0.63 22.88 18.66
N ILE A 145 0.38 22.10 17.61
CA ILE A 145 0.39 20.64 17.64
C ILE A 145 1.47 20.15 16.68
N PHE A 146 2.25 19.14 17.09
CA PHE A 146 3.23 18.48 16.22
C PHE A 146 2.69 17.10 15.83
N TYR A 147 2.36 16.95 14.54
CA TYR A 147 2.16 15.65 13.94
C TYR A 147 3.53 15.04 13.61
N LYS A 148 3.72 13.76 13.93
CA LYS A 148 4.98 13.04 13.70
C LYS A 148 4.68 11.63 13.22
N SER A 149 5.29 11.23 12.09
CA SER A 149 5.24 9.87 11.56
C SER A 149 6.67 9.32 11.40
N PRO A 150 7.02 8.19 12.03
CA PRO A 150 8.33 7.54 11.90
C PRO A 150 8.66 7.16 10.45
N ILE A 151 9.95 7.16 10.12
CA ILE A 151 10.45 6.68 8.83
C ILE A 151 11.28 5.42 9.06
N ILE A 152 10.93 4.36 8.33
CA ILE A 152 11.74 3.16 8.21
C ILE A 152 12.63 3.30 6.97
N LYS A 153 13.94 3.23 7.17
CA LYS A 153 14.92 3.26 6.09
C LYS A 153 15.35 1.83 5.80
N VAL A 154 14.66 1.15 4.89
CA VAL A 154 14.85 -0.29 4.61
C VAL A 154 16.32 -0.62 4.30
N LYS A 155 17.04 0.31 3.66
CA LYS A 155 18.46 0.18 3.33
C LYS A 155 19.38 0.03 4.56
N GLU A 156 18.97 0.49 5.73
CA GLU A 156 19.79 0.44 6.97
C GLU A 156 19.76 -0.94 7.64
N TYR A 157 18.76 -1.78 7.37
CA TYR A 157 18.63 -3.13 7.92
C TYR A 157 19.52 -4.13 7.17
N GLY A 158 20.50 -4.72 7.84
CA GLY A 158 21.34 -5.79 7.29
C GLY A 158 20.55 -7.09 7.09
N LYS A 159 21.07 -8.02 6.23
CA LYS A 159 20.39 -9.31 6.00
C LYS A 159 20.21 -10.10 7.30
N ASP A 160 21.25 -10.18 8.14
CA ASP A 160 21.22 -10.94 9.38
C ASP A 160 20.17 -10.36 10.37
N GLU A 161 20.05 -9.04 10.43
CA GLU A 161 19.05 -8.35 11.22
C GLU A 161 17.63 -8.60 10.71
N ILE A 162 17.43 -8.58 9.37
CA ILE A 162 16.15 -8.89 8.73
C ILE A 162 15.69 -10.30 9.11
N PHE A 163 16.56 -11.30 9.03
CA PHE A 163 16.23 -12.68 9.43
C PHE A 163 16.04 -12.82 10.95
N GLN A 164 16.91 -12.22 11.75
CA GLN A 164 16.83 -12.29 13.22
C GLN A 164 15.53 -11.66 13.76
N LYS A 165 15.10 -10.54 13.18
CA LYS A 165 13.87 -9.83 13.57
C LYS A 165 12.63 -10.25 12.77
N ASN A 166 12.76 -11.26 11.91
CA ASN A 166 11.70 -11.73 11.00
C ASN A 166 11.09 -10.60 10.12
N LEU A 167 11.89 -9.60 9.73
CA LEU A 167 11.46 -8.47 8.88
C LEU A 167 11.35 -8.87 7.41
N MET A 168 10.62 -9.96 7.12
CA MET A 168 10.50 -10.53 5.78
C MET A 168 9.91 -9.56 4.76
N LEU A 169 9.12 -8.60 5.21
CA LEU A 169 8.57 -7.51 4.38
C LEU A 169 9.67 -6.69 3.68
N PHE A 170 10.86 -6.56 4.27
CA PHE A 170 11.96 -5.76 3.72
C PHE A 170 12.82 -6.52 2.71
N LEU A 171 12.77 -7.84 2.76
CA LEU A 171 13.72 -8.69 2.06
C LEU A 171 13.67 -8.55 0.52
N PRO A 172 12.50 -8.47 -0.14
CA PRO A 172 12.44 -8.25 -1.59
C PRO A 172 13.18 -6.98 -2.06
N PHE A 173 13.26 -5.98 -1.19
CA PHE A 173 13.90 -4.69 -1.50
C PHE A 173 15.37 -4.64 -1.11
N TYR A 174 15.92 -5.69 -0.53
CA TYR A 174 17.30 -5.73 -0.03
C TYR A 174 18.33 -5.37 -1.09
N ILE A 175 18.16 -5.84 -2.33
CA ILE A 175 19.06 -5.60 -3.46
C ILE A 175 19.20 -4.11 -3.82
N MET A 176 18.22 -3.28 -3.49
CA MET A 176 18.19 -1.85 -3.84
C MET A 176 19.34 -1.07 -3.20
N ARG A 177 19.95 -1.58 -2.13
CA ARG A 177 21.15 -1.00 -1.52
C ARG A 177 22.35 -0.97 -2.44
N TYR A 178 22.38 -1.86 -3.42
CA TYR A 178 23.43 -2.00 -4.42
C TYR A 178 23.15 -1.26 -5.73
N GLU A 179 22.08 -0.45 -5.80
CA GLU A 179 21.66 0.23 -7.03
C GLU A 179 22.78 1.07 -7.66
N GLU A 180 23.49 1.85 -6.86
CA GLU A 180 24.63 2.65 -7.35
C GLU A 180 25.77 1.78 -7.85
N GLU A 181 26.07 0.69 -7.16
CA GLU A 181 27.17 -0.21 -7.50
C GLU A 181 26.85 -1.01 -8.78
N ILE A 182 25.58 -1.39 -8.97
CA ILE A 182 25.07 -1.99 -10.20
C ILE A 182 25.22 -1.00 -11.37
N GLN A 183 24.92 0.29 -11.15
CA GLN A 183 25.07 1.30 -12.19
C GLN A 183 26.53 1.58 -12.53
N LYS A 184 27.39 1.71 -11.51
CA LYS A 184 28.83 1.96 -11.65
C LYS A 184 29.63 0.72 -12.07
N GLN A 185 29.03 -0.47 -12.01
CA GLN A 185 29.66 -1.77 -12.25
C GLN A 185 30.93 -2.00 -11.39
N ASN A 186 30.88 -1.62 -10.13
CA ASN A 186 31.96 -1.81 -9.17
C ASN A 186 32.10 -3.31 -8.82
N LYS A 187 33.12 -3.97 -9.36
CA LYS A 187 33.30 -5.42 -9.25
C LYS A 187 33.35 -5.92 -7.80
N ALA A 188 34.06 -5.21 -6.91
CA ALA A 188 34.21 -5.65 -5.53
C ALA A 188 32.86 -5.65 -4.77
N GLU A 189 32.08 -4.59 -4.93
CA GLU A 189 30.77 -4.48 -4.31
C GLU A 189 29.74 -5.41 -4.96
N LEU A 190 29.83 -5.62 -6.28
CA LEU A 190 28.99 -6.60 -6.98
C LEU A 190 29.30 -8.03 -6.51
N ASP A 191 30.57 -8.38 -6.25
CA ASP A 191 30.93 -9.68 -5.71
C ASP A 191 30.38 -9.88 -4.28
N LYS A 192 30.32 -8.82 -3.48
CA LYS A 192 29.65 -8.83 -2.17
C LYS A 192 28.15 -9.04 -2.35
N MET A 193 27.51 -8.26 -3.21
CA MET A 193 26.09 -8.38 -3.52
C MET A 193 25.72 -9.82 -3.93
N TYR A 194 26.47 -10.44 -4.81
CA TYR A 194 26.21 -11.81 -5.26
C TYR A 194 26.31 -12.84 -4.12
N ARG A 195 27.29 -12.70 -3.23
CA ARG A 195 27.38 -13.56 -2.04
C ARG A 195 26.20 -13.39 -1.11
N GLU A 196 25.78 -12.15 -0.86
CA GLU A 196 24.62 -11.87 -0.01
C GLU A 196 23.31 -12.37 -0.61
N VAL A 197 23.12 -12.23 -1.92
CA VAL A 197 21.96 -12.80 -2.63
C VAL A 197 21.91 -14.32 -2.49
N ASP A 198 23.04 -15.00 -2.70
CA ASP A 198 23.13 -16.46 -2.56
C ASP A 198 22.81 -16.90 -1.12
N GLN A 199 23.35 -16.20 -0.12
CA GLN A 199 23.06 -16.44 1.30
C GLN A 199 21.57 -16.23 1.62
N ILE A 200 20.97 -15.13 1.17
CA ILE A 200 19.55 -14.83 1.38
C ILE A 200 18.67 -15.94 0.82
N LEU A 201 18.94 -16.40 -0.40
CA LEU A 201 18.19 -17.48 -1.02
C LEU A 201 18.31 -18.79 -0.22
N GLY A 202 19.53 -19.11 0.23
CA GLY A 202 19.78 -20.28 1.09
C GLY A 202 19.05 -20.21 2.44
N GLU A 203 19.08 -19.04 3.10
CA GLU A 203 18.37 -18.82 4.37
C GLU A 203 16.84 -18.88 4.18
N LEU A 204 16.30 -18.31 3.09
CA LEU A 204 14.87 -18.42 2.77
C LEU A 204 14.44 -19.88 2.54
N ASP A 205 15.26 -20.67 1.86
CA ASP A 205 14.99 -22.11 1.67
C ASP A 205 15.00 -22.87 3.00
N GLN A 206 15.91 -22.56 3.93
CA GLN A 206 15.95 -23.14 5.27
C GLN A 206 14.71 -22.72 6.10
N CYS A 207 14.38 -21.43 6.11
CA CYS A 207 13.19 -20.92 6.81
C CYS A 207 11.92 -21.61 6.29
N ARG A 208 11.78 -21.73 4.95
CA ARG A 208 10.66 -22.42 4.32
C ARG A 208 10.57 -23.90 4.74
N ALA A 209 11.71 -24.59 4.82
CA ALA A 209 11.73 -26.01 5.22
C ALA A 209 11.23 -26.22 6.65
N GLN A 210 11.50 -25.28 7.54
CA GLN A 210 11.17 -25.34 8.97
C GLN A 210 9.82 -24.70 9.31
N ALA A 211 9.29 -23.81 8.46
CA ALA A 211 8.10 -23.04 8.75
C ALA A 211 6.81 -23.88 8.68
N LYS A 212 5.89 -23.59 9.61
CA LYS A 212 4.51 -24.09 9.54
C LYS A 212 3.73 -23.48 8.36
N ARG A 213 3.97 -22.19 8.11
CA ARG A 213 3.36 -21.41 7.00
C ARG A 213 4.40 -21.19 5.90
N LYS A 214 4.54 -22.15 5.02
CA LYS A 214 5.56 -22.11 3.94
C LYS A 214 5.30 -21.04 2.89
N GLY A 215 4.03 -20.64 2.70
CA GLY A 215 3.61 -19.73 1.63
C GLY A 215 4.31 -18.38 1.69
N VAL A 216 4.42 -17.76 2.87
CA VAL A 216 5.08 -16.45 3.02
C VAL A 216 6.51 -16.44 2.50
N TYR A 217 7.29 -17.49 2.82
CA TYR A 217 8.69 -17.59 2.37
C TYR A 217 8.80 -17.85 0.86
N ILE A 218 7.83 -18.53 0.28
CA ILE A 218 7.75 -18.72 -1.17
C ILE A 218 7.50 -17.38 -1.86
N THR A 219 6.48 -16.65 -1.44
CA THR A 219 6.15 -15.33 -2.01
C THR A 219 7.29 -14.34 -1.84
N VAL A 220 7.90 -14.26 -0.65
CA VAL A 220 9.06 -13.40 -0.40
C VAL A 220 10.24 -13.76 -1.32
N ASN A 221 10.53 -15.06 -1.50
CA ASN A 221 11.60 -15.53 -2.40
C ASN A 221 11.33 -15.13 -3.86
N GLU A 222 10.10 -15.31 -4.34
CA GLU A 222 9.71 -14.93 -5.70
C GLU A 222 9.84 -13.43 -5.93
N LEU A 223 9.31 -12.62 -5.02
CA LEU A 223 9.39 -11.16 -5.12
C LEU A 223 10.84 -10.67 -5.00
N PHE A 224 11.66 -11.28 -4.13
CA PHE A 224 13.08 -10.99 -4.06
C PHE A 224 13.80 -11.24 -5.39
N ARG A 225 13.49 -12.34 -6.08
CA ARG A 225 14.04 -12.66 -7.40
C ARG A 225 13.56 -11.69 -8.46
N GLU A 226 12.28 -11.35 -8.43
CA GLU A 226 11.66 -10.42 -9.39
C GLU A 226 12.26 -9.02 -9.28
N VAL A 227 12.34 -8.47 -8.07
CA VAL A 227 12.97 -7.17 -7.80
C VAL A 227 14.44 -7.21 -8.16
N SER A 228 15.16 -8.29 -7.81
CA SER A 228 16.58 -8.44 -8.16
C SER A 228 16.81 -8.46 -9.66
N ASN A 229 16.00 -9.20 -10.41
CA ASN A 229 16.07 -9.23 -11.88
C ASN A 229 15.76 -7.87 -12.50
N TYR A 230 14.79 -7.15 -11.93
CA TYR A 230 14.48 -5.78 -12.35
C TYR A 230 15.69 -4.84 -12.13
N MET A 231 16.35 -4.92 -10.97
CA MET A 231 17.49 -4.07 -10.63
C MET A 231 18.70 -4.27 -11.56
N VAL A 232 18.93 -5.49 -12.04
CA VAL A 232 20.04 -5.78 -12.97
C VAL A 232 19.62 -5.70 -14.44
N LYS A 233 18.40 -5.28 -14.75
CA LYS A 233 17.89 -5.13 -16.12
C LYS A 233 18.80 -4.19 -16.94
N GLY A 234 19.18 -4.64 -18.14
CA GLY A 234 20.09 -3.88 -19.01
C GLY A 234 21.58 -4.02 -18.69
N LYS A 235 21.96 -4.73 -17.61
CA LYS A 235 23.34 -5.03 -17.23
C LYS A 235 23.66 -6.51 -17.49
N GLN A 236 24.01 -6.87 -18.71
CA GLN A 236 24.11 -8.26 -19.18
C GLN A 236 24.98 -9.16 -18.31
N GLU A 237 26.16 -8.69 -17.89
CA GLU A 237 27.07 -9.48 -17.04
C GLU A 237 26.50 -9.70 -15.64
N CYS A 238 25.93 -8.64 -15.05
CA CYS A 238 25.22 -8.77 -13.76
C CYS A 238 24.06 -9.75 -13.86
N LYS A 239 23.27 -9.64 -14.92
CA LYS A 239 22.12 -10.52 -15.15
C LYS A 239 22.55 -11.99 -15.28
N LYS A 240 23.52 -12.30 -16.13
CA LYS A 240 24.01 -13.67 -16.30
C LYS A 240 24.47 -14.31 -14.98
N ARG A 241 25.17 -13.54 -14.15
CA ARG A 241 25.66 -14.04 -12.88
C ARG A 241 24.52 -14.19 -11.87
N MET A 242 23.57 -13.26 -11.86
CA MET A 242 22.37 -13.35 -11.04
C MET A 242 21.52 -14.56 -11.42
N ASP A 243 21.27 -14.77 -12.73
CA ASP A 243 20.53 -15.93 -13.25
C ASP A 243 21.19 -17.26 -12.83
N LYS A 244 22.53 -17.32 -12.80
CA LYS A 244 23.26 -18.51 -12.34
C LYS A 244 23.04 -18.77 -10.85
N ILE A 245 23.10 -17.74 -10.00
CA ILE A 245 22.87 -17.86 -8.56
C ILE A 245 21.40 -18.28 -8.32
N MET A 246 20.47 -17.58 -8.95
CA MET A 246 19.05 -17.87 -8.81
C MET A 246 18.67 -19.25 -9.39
N GLY A 247 19.28 -19.66 -10.50
CA GLY A 247 19.06 -20.97 -11.12
C GLY A 247 19.51 -22.13 -10.25
N GLY A 248 20.51 -21.95 -9.38
CA GLY A 248 20.93 -22.96 -8.39
C GLY A 248 19.91 -23.23 -7.27
N HIS A 249 18.96 -22.32 -7.10
CA HIS A 249 17.87 -22.41 -6.10
C HIS A 249 16.50 -22.63 -6.78
N VAL A 250 16.46 -23.39 -7.89
CA VAL A 250 15.21 -23.67 -8.62
C VAL A 250 14.29 -24.56 -7.79
N LEU A 251 13.09 -24.09 -7.54
CA LEU A 251 12.02 -24.86 -6.90
C LEU A 251 10.69 -24.61 -7.61
N GLU A 252 9.99 -25.69 -7.93
CA GLU A 252 8.55 -25.85 -8.21
C GLU A 252 7.76 -24.61 -8.73
N LEU A 253 8.46 -23.74 -9.50
CA LEU A 253 7.95 -22.39 -9.84
C LEU A 253 6.80 -22.39 -10.84
N GLU A 254 6.60 -23.48 -11.63
CA GLU A 254 5.54 -23.44 -12.67
C GLU A 254 4.14 -23.50 -12.10
N SER A 255 3.88 -24.34 -11.10
CA SER A 255 2.54 -24.44 -10.47
C SER A 255 2.20 -23.19 -9.68
N ILE A 256 3.20 -22.58 -9.03
CA ILE A 256 3.05 -21.33 -8.25
C ILE A 256 2.85 -20.15 -9.19
N LYS A 257 3.57 -20.11 -10.31
CA LYS A 257 3.42 -19.08 -11.33
C LYS A 257 2.03 -19.07 -11.96
N ILE A 258 1.47 -20.25 -12.25
CA ILE A 258 0.09 -20.42 -12.74
C ILE A 258 -0.91 -19.97 -11.69
N LEU A 259 -0.71 -20.31 -10.42
CA LEU A 259 -1.57 -19.90 -9.32
C LEU A 259 -1.55 -18.37 -9.11
N ARG A 260 -0.36 -17.76 -9.20
CA ARG A 260 -0.20 -16.30 -9.10
C ARG A 260 -0.84 -15.60 -10.29
N GLN A 261 -0.63 -16.08 -11.50
CA GLN A 261 -1.22 -15.51 -12.69
C GLN A 261 -2.77 -15.57 -12.63
N GLY A 262 -3.35 -16.68 -12.19
CA GLY A 262 -4.79 -16.77 -11.97
C GLY A 262 -5.31 -15.84 -10.87
N ARG A 263 -4.51 -15.59 -9.82
CA ARG A 263 -4.86 -14.61 -8.78
C ARG A 263 -4.74 -13.17 -9.27
N GLU A 264 -3.70 -12.84 -10.06
CA GLU A 264 -3.53 -11.51 -10.64
C GLU A 264 -4.66 -11.17 -11.62
N GLU A 265 -5.06 -12.16 -12.45
CA GLU A 265 -6.22 -12.05 -13.34
C GLU A 265 -7.51 -11.84 -12.55
N GLY A 266 -7.79 -12.67 -11.54
CA GLY A 266 -8.97 -12.52 -10.67
C GLY A 266 -8.97 -11.21 -9.86
N ARG A 267 -7.80 -10.70 -9.47
CA ARG A 267 -7.68 -9.39 -8.81
C ARG A 267 -7.91 -8.23 -9.78
N ALA A 268 -7.44 -8.36 -11.03
CA ALA A 268 -7.66 -7.34 -12.06
C ALA A 268 -9.15 -7.26 -12.41
N GLU A 269 -9.81 -8.40 -12.55
CA GLU A 269 -11.25 -8.51 -12.76
C GLU A 269 -12.03 -7.93 -11.58
N GLY A 270 -11.73 -8.35 -10.35
CA GLY A 270 -12.40 -7.85 -9.15
C GLY A 270 -12.16 -6.35 -8.90
N ARG A 271 -10.99 -5.81 -9.27
CA ARG A 271 -10.74 -4.35 -9.23
C ARG A 271 -11.59 -3.59 -10.27
N GLU A 272 -11.70 -4.13 -11.47
CA GLU A 272 -12.49 -3.50 -12.53
C GLU A 272 -14.00 -3.60 -12.23
N GLU A 273 -14.46 -4.74 -11.70
CA GLU A 273 -15.83 -4.92 -11.21
C GLU A 273 -16.14 -3.93 -10.08
N GLY A 274 -15.32 -3.91 -9.02
CA GLY A 274 -15.51 -2.99 -7.90
C GLY A 274 -15.40 -1.51 -8.30
N ARG A 275 -14.57 -1.19 -9.31
CA ARG A 275 -14.49 0.17 -9.87
C ARG A 275 -15.76 0.54 -10.61
N THR A 276 -16.33 -0.40 -11.35
CA THR A 276 -17.57 -0.20 -12.12
C THR A 276 -18.76 -0.06 -11.18
N GLU A 277 -18.85 -0.95 -10.19
CA GLU A 277 -19.88 -0.91 -9.14
C GLU A 277 -19.80 0.39 -8.36
N GLY A 278 -18.63 0.75 -7.81
CA GLY A 278 -18.45 1.97 -7.04
C GLY A 278 -18.74 3.25 -7.83
N ARG A 279 -18.45 3.26 -9.16
CA ARG A 279 -18.82 4.38 -10.04
C ARG A 279 -20.35 4.47 -10.22
N THR A 280 -21.00 3.34 -10.39
CA THR A 280 -22.46 3.26 -10.56
C THR A 280 -23.19 3.66 -9.28
N GLU A 281 -22.73 3.18 -8.13
CA GLU A 281 -23.23 3.56 -6.81
C GLU A 281 -23.02 5.04 -6.51
N GLY A 282 -21.83 5.55 -6.75
CA GLY A 282 -21.49 6.95 -6.54
C GLY A 282 -22.36 7.86 -7.39
N ALA A 283 -22.61 7.51 -8.66
CA ALA A 283 -23.49 8.24 -9.55
C ALA A 283 -24.94 8.22 -9.05
N ALA A 284 -25.44 7.08 -8.60
CA ALA A 284 -26.79 6.95 -8.03
C ALA A 284 -26.97 7.81 -6.76
N LYS A 285 -26.05 7.71 -5.80
CA LYS A 285 -26.06 8.53 -4.57
C LYS A 285 -26.00 10.03 -4.87
N GLN A 286 -25.16 10.44 -5.82
CA GLN A 286 -25.06 11.84 -6.25
C GLN A 286 -26.35 12.34 -6.89
N LEU A 287 -26.98 11.52 -7.74
CA LEU A 287 -28.25 11.85 -8.38
C LEU A 287 -29.35 12.07 -7.34
N LEU A 288 -29.51 11.15 -6.39
CA LEU A 288 -30.48 11.25 -5.31
C LEU A 288 -30.25 12.49 -4.43
N SER A 289 -29.02 12.78 -4.09
CA SER A 289 -28.64 13.97 -3.31
C SER A 289 -28.96 15.27 -4.04
N ASN A 290 -28.66 15.33 -5.35
CA ASN A 290 -28.93 16.50 -6.17
C ASN A 290 -30.44 16.77 -6.28
N ILE A 291 -31.24 15.75 -6.57
CA ILE A 291 -32.70 15.88 -6.68
C ILE A 291 -33.31 16.29 -5.35
N SER A 292 -32.96 15.63 -4.25
CA SER A 292 -33.41 15.99 -2.90
C SER A 292 -33.04 17.42 -2.52
N GLY A 293 -31.81 17.85 -2.87
CA GLY A 293 -31.38 19.24 -2.65
C GLY A 293 -32.19 20.27 -3.44
N ILE A 294 -32.53 19.97 -4.69
CA ILE A 294 -33.35 20.84 -5.54
C ILE A 294 -34.79 20.92 -5.03
N MET A 295 -35.41 19.78 -4.73
CA MET A 295 -36.74 19.72 -4.16
C MET A 295 -36.85 20.57 -2.89
N SER A 296 -35.91 20.44 -1.98
CA SER A 296 -35.93 21.15 -0.68
C SER A 296 -35.65 22.66 -0.82
N LYS A 297 -34.74 23.07 -1.71
CA LYS A 297 -34.35 24.48 -1.87
C LYS A 297 -35.31 25.29 -2.71
N LEU A 298 -35.93 24.68 -3.73
CA LEU A 298 -36.79 25.35 -4.66
C LEU A 298 -38.27 25.02 -4.45
N ASN A 299 -38.59 24.17 -3.47
CA ASN A 299 -39.94 23.69 -3.17
C ASN A 299 -40.67 23.09 -4.39
N LEU A 300 -39.92 22.28 -5.17
CA LEU A 300 -40.39 21.62 -6.38
C LEU A 300 -40.85 20.19 -6.12
N SER A 301 -41.78 19.70 -6.95
CA SER A 301 -42.14 18.27 -6.99
C SER A 301 -40.98 17.43 -7.54
N LEU A 302 -41.05 16.10 -7.38
CA LEU A 302 -40.04 15.18 -7.91
C LEU A 302 -39.92 15.30 -9.43
N GLU A 303 -41.05 15.40 -10.16
CA GLU A 303 -41.08 15.52 -11.59
C GLU A 303 -40.40 16.82 -12.07
N GLU A 304 -40.73 17.95 -11.44
CA GLU A 304 -40.11 19.24 -11.72
C GLU A 304 -38.61 19.26 -11.40
N ALA A 305 -38.19 18.63 -10.29
CA ALA A 305 -36.80 18.55 -9.92
C ALA A 305 -35.98 17.65 -10.87
N CYS A 306 -36.57 16.57 -11.38
CA CYS A 306 -35.98 15.72 -12.41
C CYS A 306 -35.80 16.48 -13.72
N ASP A 307 -36.79 17.24 -14.13
CA ASP A 307 -36.75 18.08 -15.35
C ASP A 307 -35.62 19.13 -15.27
N VAL A 308 -35.44 19.77 -14.11
CA VAL A 308 -34.40 20.79 -13.90
C VAL A 308 -32.99 20.27 -14.18
N ILE A 309 -32.72 18.98 -13.85
CA ILE A 309 -31.40 18.39 -14.08
C ILE A 309 -31.32 17.46 -15.30
N GLY A 310 -32.43 17.38 -16.07
CA GLY A 310 -32.47 16.65 -17.33
C GLY A 310 -32.46 15.12 -17.18
N VAL A 311 -33.07 14.60 -16.11
CA VAL A 311 -33.24 13.15 -15.88
C VAL A 311 -34.70 12.78 -15.83
N THR A 312 -35.03 11.50 -16.10
CA THR A 312 -36.40 11.01 -15.97
C THR A 312 -36.72 10.51 -14.59
N VAL A 313 -38.00 10.46 -14.20
CA VAL A 313 -38.42 9.87 -12.92
C VAL A 313 -38.05 8.39 -12.86
N GLU A 314 -38.06 7.66 -13.99
CA GLU A 314 -37.62 6.27 -14.03
C GLU A 314 -36.11 6.13 -13.67
N GLN A 315 -35.25 7.06 -14.12
CA GLN A 315 -33.83 7.09 -13.78
C GLN A 315 -33.61 7.37 -12.27
N TYR A 316 -34.42 8.26 -11.69
CA TYR A 316 -34.41 8.51 -10.25
C TYR A 316 -34.82 7.26 -9.45
N GLU A 317 -35.92 6.60 -9.82
CA GLU A 317 -36.38 5.38 -9.15
C GLU A 317 -35.39 4.22 -9.29
N ALA A 318 -34.73 4.09 -10.44
CA ALA A 318 -33.65 3.11 -10.64
C ALA A 318 -32.46 3.39 -9.71
N ALA A 319 -32.04 4.65 -9.59
CA ALA A 319 -30.97 5.05 -8.68
C ALA A 319 -31.33 4.82 -7.21
N LYS A 320 -32.59 5.08 -6.83
CA LYS A 320 -33.10 4.84 -5.49
C LYS A 320 -33.09 3.35 -5.12
N LYS A 321 -33.61 2.52 -6.01
CA LYS A 321 -33.60 1.05 -5.85
C LYS A 321 -32.19 0.51 -5.69
N LEU A 322 -31.23 1.00 -6.49
CA LEU A 322 -29.83 0.63 -6.39
C LEU A 322 -29.24 1.00 -5.02
N ALA A 323 -29.52 2.22 -4.52
CA ALA A 323 -29.04 2.68 -3.23
C ALA A 323 -29.66 1.93 -2.05
N GLU A 324 -30.87 1.39 -2.17
CA GLU A 324 -31.56 0.58 -1.17
C GLU A 324 -30.97 -0.85 -1.10
N THR A 325 -30.68 -1.47 -2.25
CA THR A 325 -30.08 -2.81 -2.33
C THR A 325 -28.73 -2.87 -1.61
N ILE A 326 -27.94 -1.79 -1.68
CA ILE A 326 -26.62 -1.70 -1.05
C ILE A 326 -26.71 -1.58 0.47
N LYS A 327 -27.77 -0.99 1.02
CA LYS A 327 -27.96 -0.90 2.48
C LYS A 327 -28.21 -2.28 3.10
N ASP A 328 -28.94 -3.14 2.40
CA ASP A 328 -29.25 -4.50 2.89
C ASP A 328 -28.01 -5.40 2.92
N ASP A 329 -27.05 -5.22 1.98
CA ASP A 329 -25.80 -6.00 1.92
C ASP A 329 -24.75 -5.54 2.96
N THR A 330 -24.93 -4.38 3.60
CA THR A 330 -24.00 -3.86 4.63
C THR A 330 -24.45 -4.17 6.07
N GLU A 331 -25.65 -4.72 6.29
CA GLU A 331 -26.17 -5.11 7.60
C GLU A 331 -26.07 -6.63 7.90
N VAL A 332 -25.36 -7.41 7.06
CA VAL A 332 -25.03 -8.82 7.29
C VAL A 332 -23.49 -8.96 7.57
#